data_2e55a9d3ff53ea93747b79bfa6d6a974
#
_entry.id   2e55a9d3ff53ea93747b79bfa6d6a974
#
_cell.length_a   1.000
_cell.length_b   1.000
_cell.length_c   1.000
_cell.angle_alpha   90.00
_cell.angle_beta   90.00
_cell.angle_gamma   90.00
#
_symmetry.space_group_name_H-M   'P 1'
#
loop_
_entity.id
_entity.type
_entity.pdbx_description
1 polymer ?
#
loop_
_entity_poly.entity_id
_entity_poly.type
_entity_poly.pdbx_seq_one_letter_code
_entity_poly.pdbx_strand_id
1 'polypeptide(L)'
;MAYDRGYPVTFVVMFISAFLTGTLTTRMKTIASQSARTAFRTKILFDTSQILQQATDRDAILTSTAHQLTKLLNRDIVIYPAEKNTLAAPMTFSAGEEDTASDYLTRNESAVAEWVFKNNRHAGATTQTLSNAKCLYLAIRVNDSVYGVVGIAAGKQPLDASENNILLSILGECALAMENEKNAHEKEEAAILAKNEQLRANLLRIISHDLRTPLTSISGNASNLLSNSSLFDESTKKTLYQDIYDDSMWLINLVENLLSVTRLEEGRLNLRISTELADEVVTEALRHVNRLSVEHHITVKHQDDLLLAKMDAKLIVQVIINLVDNAIKYTPRGSEIRISTFRKDNWAGISVSDDGPGISDENKKQIFDMFYTGSNRVADSRRSLGLGLSLCKSIINAHGGSISVSDNVPHGTVFTFTLPAEEVQLHE
;
A
#
# COMPACT_ATOMS: atom_id res chain seq x y z
N MET A 1 -77.39 -10.69 -67.40
CA MET A 1 -76.33 -10.56 -66.38
C MET A 1 -76.17 -9.08 -66.11
N ALA A 2 -76.68 -8.62 -64.96
CA ALA A 2 -76.54 -7.22 -64.52
C ALA A 2 -75.13 -6.99 -63.99
N TYR A 3 -74.33 -6.29 -64.75
CA TYR A 3 -73.06 -5.74 -64.25
C TYR A 3 -73.38 -4.62 -63.30
N ASP A 4 -73.31 -4.91 -62.00
CA ASP A 4 -73.51 -3.92 -60.99
C ASP A 4 -72.34 -2.94 -61.04
N ARG A 5 -72.61 -1.62 -61.28
CA ARG A 5 -71.63 -0.56 -61.48
C ARG A 5 -70.77 -0.30 -60.21
N GLY A 6 -71.05 -0.94 -59.06
CA GLY A 6 -70.31 -0.86 -57.86
C GLY A 6 -69.04 -1.73 -57.76
N TYR A 7 -68.92 -2.80 -58.49
CA TYR A 7 -67.80 -3.75 -58.43
C TYR A 7 -66.43 -3.14 -58.71
N PRO A 8 -66.19 -2.27 -59.68
CA PRO A 8 -64.88 -1.67 -59.92
C PRO A 8 -64.44 -0.77 -58.80
N VAL A 9 -65.34 -0.07 -58.17
CA VAL A 9 -65.02 0.87 -57.03
C VAL A 9 -64.64 0.06 -55.80
N THR A 10 -65.39 -0.98 -55.47
CA THR A 10 -65.01 -1.88 -54.35
C THR A 10 -63.69 -2.57 -54.58
N PHE A 11 -63.36 -2.96 -55.78
CA PHE A 11 -62.11 -3.59 -56.13
C PHE A 11 -60.90 -2.61 -55.95
N VAL A 12 -61.06 -1.33 -56.37
CA VAL A 12 -60.07 -0.28 -56.22
C VAL A 12 -59.85 0.04 -54.74
N VAL A 13 -60.92 0.15 -53.95
CA VAL A 13 -60.84 0.42 -52.50
C VAL A 13 -60.14 -0.75 -51.78
N MET A 14 -60.48 -2.01 -52.10
CA MET A 14 -59.81 -3.19 -51.56
C MET A 14 -58.32 -3.25 -51.97
N PHE A 15 -57.98 -2.90 -53.21
CA PHE A 15 -56.57 -2.86 -53.64
C PHE A 15 -55.76 -1.78 -52.92
N ILE A 16 -56.32 -0.55 -52.79
CA ILE A 16 -55.68 0.52 -52.07
C ILE A 16 -55.52 0.16 -50.58
N SER A 17 -56.53 -0.40 -49.96
CA SER A 17 -56.50 -0.85 -48.56
C SER A 17 -55.46 -1.96 -48.33
N ALA A 18 -55.42 -2.97 -49.24
CA ALA A 18 -54.39 -4.04 -49.18
C ALA A 18 -52.98 -3.51 -49.42
N PHE A 19 -52.81 -2.55 -50.34
CA PHE A 19 -51.51 -1.93 -50.59
C PHE A 19 -51.04 -1.07 -49.36
N LEU A 20 -51.94 -0.29 -48.80
CA LEU A 20 -51.66 0.53 -47.59
C LEU A 20 -51.34 -0.36 -46.39
N THR A 21 -52.12 -1.41 -46.13
CA THR A 21 -51.86 -2.35 -45.03
C THR A 21 -50.56 -3.13 -45.27
N GLY A 22 -50.26 -3.55 -46.48
CA GLY A 22 -48.99 -4.24 -46.82
C GLY A 22 -47.77 -3.35 -46.62
N THR A 23 -47.84 -2.08 -47.08
CA THR A 23 -46.74 -1.11 -46.88
C THR A 23 -46.57 -0.73 -45.43
N LEU A 24 -47.66 -0.54 -44.69
CA LEU A 24 -47.63 -0.21 -43.27
C LEU A 24 -47.04 -1.38 -42.45
N THR A 25 -47.48 -2.59 -42.72
CA THR A 25 -46.99 -3.81 -42.07
C THR A 25 -45.49 -4.01 -42.33
N THR A 26 -45.02 -3.81 -43.55
CA THR A 26 -43.61 -3.91 -43.91
C THR A 26 -42.80 -2.83 -43.20
N ARG A 27 -43.26 -1.59 -43.15
CA ARG A 27 -42.61 -0.49 -42.38
C ARG A 27 -42.58 -0.78 -40.89
N MET A 28 -43.68 -1.25 -40.30
CA MET A 28 -43.71 -1.62 -38.88
C MET A 28 -42.74 -2.75 -38.57
N LYS A 29 -42.64 -3.76 -39.42
CA LYS A 29 -41.67 -4.88 -39.25
C LYS A 29 -40.21 -4.40 -39.33
N THR A 30 -39.87 -3.49 -40.25
CA THR A 30 -38.55 -2.88 -40.34
C THR A 30 -38.21 -2.05 -39.13
N ILE A 31 -39.12 -1.20 -38.64
CA ILE A 31 -38.95 -0.37 -37.47
C ILE A 31 -38.77 -1.26 -36.21
N ALA A 32 -39.62 -2.27 -36.04
CA ALA A 32 -39.53 -3.21 -34.91
C ALA A 32 -38.20 -3.97 -34.93
N SER A 33 -37.75 -4.44 -36.08
CA SER A 33 -36.46 -5.10 -36.24
C SER A 33 -35.28 -4.16 -35.92
N GLN A 34 -35.33 -2.92 -36.38
CA GLN A 34 -34.32 -1.90 -36.08
C GLN A 34 -34.28 -1.57 -34.58
N SER A 35 -35.46 -1.37 -33.97
CA SER A 35 -35.58 -1.11 -32.55
C SER A 35 -35.03 -2.27 -31.68
N ALA A 36 -35.36 -3.52 -32.06
CA ALA A 36 -34.84 -4.70 -31.37
C ALA A 36 -33.31 -4.83 -31.48
N ARG A 37 -32.73 -4.55 -32.64
CA ARG A 37 -31.27 -4.55 -32.86
C ARG A 37 -30.61 -3.43 -32.01
N THR A 38 -31.18 -2.24 -31.97
CA THR A 38 -30.66 -1.15 -31.18
C THR A 38 -30.73 -1.44 -29.67
N ALA A 39 -31.86 -1.97 -29.19
CA ALA A 39 -32.01 -2.40 -27.80
C ALA A 39 -31.00 -3.49 -27.41
N PHE A 40 -30.80 -4.48 -28.25
CA PHE A 40 -29.79 -5.55 -28.05
C PHE A 40 -28.37 -4.98 -27.97
N ARG A 41 -28.00 -4.07 -28.87
CA ARG A 41 -26.69 -3.39 -28.87
C ARG A 41 -26.47 -2.61 -27.60
N THR A 42 -27.48 -1.79 -27.22
CA THR A 42 -27.38 -0.98 -25.97
C THR A 42 -27.23 -1.86 -24.73
N LYS A 43 -27.96 -2.98 -24.68
CA LYS A 43 -27.83 -3.95 -23.57
C LYS A 43 -26.44 -4.54 -23.48
N ILE A 44 -25.86 -5.01 -24.61
CA ILE A 44 -24.48 -5.57 -24.60
C ILE A 44 -23.47 -4.53 -24.12
N LEU A 45 -23.56 -3.29 -24.61
CA LEU A 45 -22.64 -2.22 -24.18
C LEU A 45 -22.79 -1.91 -22.71
N PHE A 46 -24.03 -1.86 -22.21
CA PHE A 46 -24.30 -1.63 -20.81
C PHE A 46 -23.74 -2.77 -19.92
N ASP A 47 -24.03 -4.03 -20.28
CA ASP A 47 -23.54 -5.20 -19.56
C ASP A 47 -21.99 -5.25 -19.59
N THR A 48 -21.37 -4.92 -20.71
CA THR A 48 -19.90 -4.85 -20.84
C THR A 48 -19.32 -3.75 -19.96
N SER A 49 -19.88 -2.54 -20.02
CA SER A 49 -19.43 -1.43 -19.18
C SER A 49 -19.54 -1.75 -17.69
N GLN A 50 -20.62 -2.41 -17.25
CA GLN A 50 -20.81 -2.83 -15.88
C GLN A 50 -19.76 -3.87 -15.43
N ILE A 51 -19.45 -4.85 -16.29
CA ILE A 51 -18.45 -5.87 -16.01
C ILE A 51 -17.05 -5.23 -15.91
N LEU A 52 -16.71 -4.34 -16.82
CA LEU A 52 -15.42 -3.68 -16.85
C LEU A 52 -15.22 -2.72 -15.67
N GLN A 53 -16.28 -2.08 -15.16
CA GLN A 53 -16.23 -1.24 -13.96
C GLN A 53 -15.99 -2.05 -12.67
N GLN A 54 -16.31 -3.33 -12.65
CA GLN A 54 -16.06 -4.23 -11.50
C GLN A 54 -14.69 -4.90 -11.55
N ALA A 55 -14.00 -4.81 -12.69
CA ALA A 55 -12.65 -5.35 -12.82
C ALA A 55 -11.66 -4.57 -11.95
N THR A 56 -10.86 -5.30 -11.17
CA THR A 56 -9.97 -4.73 -10.16
C THR A 56 -8.59 -4.39 -10.69
N ASP A 57 -8.20 -5.02 -11.79
CA ASP A 57 -6.88 -4.87 -12.38
C ASP A 57 -6.93 -5.01 -13.90
N ARG A 58 -5.81 -4.71 -14.53
CA ARG A 58 -5.62 -4.74 -15.98
C ARG A 58 -5.93 -6.08 -16.61
N ASP A 59 -5.48 -7.17 -16.01
CA ASP A 59 -5.65 -8.52 -16.55
C ASP A 59 -7.12 -8.94 -16.49
N ALA A 60 -7.83 -8.56 -15.42
CA ALA A 60 -9.27 -8.76 -15.31
C ALA A 60 -10.06 -7.99 -16.36
N ILE A 61 -9.67 -6.74 -16.69
CA ILE A 61 -10.29 -5.94 -17.76
C ILE A 61 -10.13 -6.66 -19.11
N LEU A 62 -8.91 -7.08 -19.45
CA LEU A 62 -8.61 -7.73 -20.71
C LEU A 62 -9.31 -9.11 -20.83
N THR A 63 -9.28 -9.90 -19.76
CA THR A 63 -9.94 -11.21 -19.70
C THR A 63 -11.46 -11.07 -19.86
N SER A 64 -12.06 -10.13 -19.16
CA SER A 64 -13.50 -9.86 -19.27
C SER A 64 -13.88 -9.39 -20.68
N THR A 65 -13.07 -8.52 -21.28
CA THR A 65 -13.26 -8.07 -22.68
C THR A 65 -13.18 -9.25 -23.64
N ALA A 66 -12.16 -10.10 -23.48
CA ALA A 66 -11.99 -11.29 -24.35
C ALA A 66 -13.20 -12.22 -24.26
N HIS A 67 -13.66 -12.54 -23.07
CA HIS A 67 -14.85 -13.38 -22.86
C HIS A 67 -16.12 -12.79 -23.50
N GLN A 68 -16.32 -11.47 -23.39
CA GLN A 68 -17.44 -10.80 -24.04
C GLN A 68 -17.34 -10.90 -25.59
N LEU A 69 -16.14 -10.65 -26.12
CA LEU A 69 -15.90 -10.75 -27.56
C LEU A 69 -16.07 -12.19 -28.07
N THR A 70 -15.53 -13.19 -27.37
CA THR A 70 -15.67 -14.60 -27.71
C THR A 70 -17.14 -15.01 -27.72
N LYS A 71 -17.90 -14.62 -26.69
CA LYS A 71 -19.34 -14.91 -26.61
C LYS A 71 -20.15 -14.23 -27.71
N LEU A 72 -19.80 -13.00 -28.07
CA LEU A 72 -20.53 -12.21 -29.04
C LEU A 72 -20.27 -12.67 -30.49
N LEU A 73 -18.98 -12.88 -30.80
CA LEU A 73 -18.55 -13.17 -32.17
C LEU A 73 -18.53 -14.67 -32.47
N ASN A 74 -18.59 -15.51 -31.44
CA ASN A 74 -18.39 -16.97 -31.53
C ASN A 74 -17.11 -17.33 -32.31
N ARG A 75 -16.00 -16.61 -31.96
CA ARG A 75 -14.66 -16.74 -32.56
C ARG A 75 -13.61 -16.74 -31.49
N ASP A 76 -12.46 -17.36 -31.78
CA ASP A 76 -11.31 -17.31 -30.91
C ASP A 76 -10.71 -15.92 -30.89
N ILE A 77 -10.31 -15.50 -29.72
CA ILE A 77 -9.76 -14.18 -29.44
C ILE A 77 -8.34 -14.34 -28.87
N VAL A 78 -7.41 -13.53 -29.36
CA VAL A 78 -6.06 -13.42 -28.85
C VAL A 78 -5.85 -11.97 -28.40
N ILE A 79 -5.41 -11.73 -27.17
CA ILE A 79 -5.09 -10.39 -26.69
C ILE A 79 -3.62 -10.31 -26.35
N TYR A 80 -2.95 -9.28 -26.88
CA TYR A 80 -1.58 -8.90 -26.56
C TYR A 80 -1.62 -7.66 -25.68
N PRO A 81 -1.39 -7.78 -24.35
CA PRO A 81 -1.30 -6.62 -23.46
C PRO A 81 -0.11 -5.73 -23.84
N ALA A 82 -0.25 -4.40 -23.74
CA ALA A 82 0.90 -3.50 -23.95
C ALA A 82 1.63 -3.26 -22.63
N GLU A 83 2.90 -3.56 -22.50
CA GLU A 83 3.73 -3.23 -21.36
C GLU A 83 4.79 -2.20 -21.75
N LYS A 84 4.78 -1.07 -21.03
CA LYS A 84 5.68 0.07 -21.26
C LYS A 84 5.68 0.57 -22.72
N ASN A 85 6.35 -0.06 -23.64
CA ASN A 85 6.36 0.30 -25.05
C ASN A 85 6.49 -0.93 -25.97
N THR A 86 6.13 -2.09 -25.46
CA THR A 86 6.17 -3.39 -26.13
C THR A 86 4.90 -4.17 -25.86
N LEU A 87 4.66 -5.23 -26.62
CA LEU A 87 3.59 -6.19 -26.33
C LEU A 87 4.11 -7.27 -25.39
N ALA A 88 3.32 -7.59 -24.36
CA ALA A 88 3.55 -8.73 -23.47
C ALA A 88 3.13 -10.06 -24.12
N ALA A 89 3.28 -11.16 -23.38
CA ALA A 89 2.85 -12.48 -23.83
C ALA A 89 1.35 -12.51 -24.16
N PRO A 90 0.94 -13.14 -25.26
CA PRO A 90 -0.45 -13.19 -25.66
C PRO A 90 -1.31 -14.07 -24.75
N MET A 91 -2.54 -13.65 -24.53
CA MET A 91 -3.60 -14.38 -23.84
C MET A 91 -4.59 -14.90 -24.90
N THR A 92 -4.93 -16.17 -24.87
CA THR A 92 -5.83 -16.80 -25.84
C THR A 92 -7.15 -17.24 -25.22
N PHE A 93 -8.25 -17.05 -25.92
CA PHE A 93 -9.61 -17.38 -25.49
C PHE A 93 -10.34 -18.09 -26.63
N SER A 94 -10.71 -19.34 -26.40
CA SER A 94 -11.37 -20.18 -27.41
C SER A 94 -12.89 -20.08 -27.34
N ALA A 95 -13.54 -20.09 -28.47
CA ALA A 95 -15.00 -20.14 -28.60
C ALA A 95 -15.57 -21.57 -28.53
N GLY A 96 -14.75 -22.60 -28.76
CA GLY A 96 -15.12 -24.03 -28.78
C GLY A 96 -14.41 -24.84 -27.69
N GLU A 97 -14.73 -26.15 -27.66
CA GLU A 97 -14.09 -27.10 -26.73
C GLU A 97 -12.67 -27.53 -27.19
N GLU A 98 -12.32 -27.31 -28.46
CA GLU A 98 -10.98 -27.60 -28.98
C GLU A 98 -10.02 -26.44 -28.69
N ASP A 99 -8.89 -26.76 -28.11
CA ASP A 99 -7.81 -25.80 -27.85
C ASP A 99 -7.05 -25.47 -29.15
N THR A 100 -7.58 -24.51 -29.92
CA THR A 100 -6.96 -23.96 -31.11
C THR A 100 -5.94 -22.87 -30.83
N ALA A 101 -5.63 -22.62 -29.57
CA ALA A 101 -4.76 -21.52 -29.11
C ALA A 101 -3.37 -21.54 -29.79
N SER A 102 -2.77 -22.72 -29.97
CA SER A 102 -1.46 -22.89 -30.63
C SER A 102 -1.40 -22.36 -32.05
N ASP A 103 -2.52 -22.36 -32.75
CA ASP A 103 -2.62 -21.92 -34.15
C ASP A 103 -2.41 -20.42 -34.34
N TYR A 104 -2.65 -19.62 -33.29
CA TYR A 104 -2.57 -18.15 -33.30
C TYR A 104 -1.33 -17.62 -32.60
N LEU A 105 -0.49 -18.50 -32.00
CA LEU A 105 0.72 -18.13 -31.28
C LEU A 105 1.99 -18.22 -32.16
N THR A 106 1.85 -18.00 -33.45
CA THR A 106 2.99 -18.08 -34.38
C THR A 106 3.74 -16.76 -34.42
N ARG A 107 5.03 -16.81 -34.81
CA ARG A 107 5.87 -15.63 -35.00
C ARG A 107 5.28 -14.62 -35.99
N ASN A 108 4.56 -15.11 -37.00
CA ASN A 108 3.89 -14.24 -37.98
C ASN A 108 2.75 -13.46 -37.35
N GLU A 109 1.92 -14.10 -36.53
CA GLU A 109 0.79 -13.45 -35.85
C GLU A 109 1.30 -12.37 -34.86
N SER A 110 2.35 -12.69 -34.08
CA SER A 110 2.97 -11.72 -33.18
C SER A 110 3.57 -10.51 -33.90
N ALA A 111 4.17 -10.72 -35.09
CA ALA A 111 4.70 -9.62 -35.91
C ALA A 111 3.60 -8.69 -36.43
N VAL A 112 2.43 -9.25 -36.80
CA VAL A 112 1.26 -8.46 -37.22
C VAL A 112 0.70 -7.65 -36.02
N ALA A 113 0.61 -8.28 -34.85
CA ALA A 113 0.17 -7.59 -33.63
C ALA A 113 1.12 -6.42 -33.27
N GLU A 114 2.44 -6.63 -33.34
CA GLU A 114 3.42 -5.55 -33.14
C GLU A 114 3.27 -4.43 -34.15
N TRP A 115 3.01 -4.76 -35.42
CA TRP A 115 2.78 -3.76 -36.45
C TRP A 115 1.56 -2.91 -36.14
N VAL A 116 0.45 -3.53 -35.71
CA VAL A 116 -0.78 -2.85 -35.29
C VAL A 116 -0.52 -1.95 -34.09
N PHE A 117 0.23 -2.43 -33.11
CA PHE A 117 0.63 -1.67 -31.94
C PHE A 117 1.40 -0.39 -32.29
N LYS A 118 2.40 -0.52 -33.18
CA LYS A 118 3.28 0.61 -33.56
C LYS A 118 2.61 1.60 -34.51
N ASN A 119 1.74 1.13 -35.40
CA ASN A 119 1.13 1.98 -36.42
C ASN A 119 -0.29 2.45 -36.07
N ASN A 120 -0.87 1.93 -34.99
CA ASN A 120 -2.22 2.26 -34.53
C ASN A 120 -3.30 2.07 -35.64
N ARG A 121 -3.13 1.06 -36.51
CA ARG A 121 -4.01 0.71 -37.62
C ARG A 121 -4.31 -0.78 -37.61
N HIS A 122 -5.53 -1.15 -38.01
CA HIS A 122 -5.90 -2.57 -38.17
C HIS A 122 -5.10 -3.25 -39.27
N ALA A 123 -4.77 -4.51 -39.10
CA ALA A 123 -4.07 -5.35 -40.08
C ALA A 123 -4.46 -6.84 -39.91
N GLY A 124 -4.03 -7.68 -40.85
CA GLY A 124 -4.24 -9.11 -40.80
C GLY A 124 -5.37 -9.57 -41.69
N ALA A 125 -5.98 -10.71 -41.35
CA ALA A 125 -7.02 -11.32 -42.12
C ALA A 125 -8.14 -10.35 -42.50
N THR A 126 -8.67 -10.48 -43.72
CA THR A 126 -9.73 -9.63 -44.28
C THR A 126 -9.37 -8.16 -44.51
N THR A 127 -8.09 -7.79 -44.34
CA THR A 127 -7.58 -6.42 -44.60
C THR A 127 -6.63 -6.41 -45.81
N GLN A 128 -6.30 -5.20 -46.29
CA GLN A 128 -5.29 -5.05 -47.35
C GLN A 128 -3.86 -5.07 -46.81
N THR A 129 -3.69 -5.02 -45.49
CA THR A 129 -2.38 -4.93 -44.81
C THR A 129 -2.09 -6.23 -44.08
N LEU A 130 -0.99 -6.92 -44.43
CA LEU A 130 -0.56 -8.17 -43.82
C LEU A 130 -1.66 -9.27 -43.83
N SER A 131 -2.35 -9.39 -44.94
CA SER A 131 -3.54 -10.26 -45.14
C SER A 131 -3.28 -11.74 -44.93
N ASN A 132 -2.02 -12.18 -44.87
CA ASN A 132 -1.64 -13.59 -44.65
C ASN A 132 -1.75 -14.06 -43.22
N ALA A 133 -2.11 -13.19 -42.29
CA ALA A 133 -2.36 -13.56 -40.90
C ALA A 133 -3.69 -14.35 -40.77
N LYS A 134 -3.77 -15.20 -39.76
CA LYS A 134 -4.97 -15.96 -39.44
C LYS A 134 -6.03 -15.13 -38.72
N CYS A 135 -5.59 -14.07 -38.02
CA CYS A 135 -6.44 -13.16 -37.24
C CYS A 135 -6.55 -11.78 -37.86
N LEU A 136 -7.68 -11.12 -37.64
CA LEU A 136 -7.84 -9.67 -37.79
C LEU A 136 -7.38 -8.99 -36.50
N TYR A 137 -6.39 -8.09 -36.60
CA TYR A 137 -5.81 -7.39 -35.44
C TYR A 137 -6.28 -5.95 -35.39
N LEU A 138 -6.71 -5.52 -34.17
CA LEU A 138 -7.13 -4.15 -33.86
C LEU A 138 -6.45 -3.67 -32.57
N ALA A 139 -6.14 -2.38 -32.51
CA ALA A 139 -5.61 -1.78 -31.31
C ALA A 139 -6.72 -1.47 -30.28
N ILE A 140 -6.47 -1.79 -29.02
CA ILE A 140 -7.24 -1.33 -27.85
C ILE A 140 -6.68 0.01 -27.47
N ARG A 141 -7.37 1.12 -27.78
CA ARG A 141 -6.79 2.47 -27.68
C ARG A 141 -7.78 3.53 -27.22
N VAL A 142 -7.24 4.54 -26.55
CA VAL A 142 -7.89 5.84 -26.36
C VAL A 142 -6.98 6.90 -26.95
N ASN A 143 -7.48 7.68 -27.90
CA ASN A 143 -6.69 8.65 -28.68
C ASN A 143 -5.43 8.00 -29.29
N ASP A 144 -4.25 8.50 -28.90
CA ASP A 144 -2.94 7.99 -29.36
C ASP A 144 -2.34 6.92 -28.45
N SER A 145 -2.94 6.66 -27.29
CA SER A 145 -2.46 5.67 -26.32
C SER A 145 -3.02 4.28 -26.64
N VAL A 146 -2.14 3.31 -26.92
CA VAL A 146 -2.50 1.91 -27.16
C VAL A 146 -2.23 1.08 -25.91
N TYR A 147 -3.27 0.44 -25.38
CA TYR A 147 -3.22 -0.39 -24.17
C TYR A 147 -3.04 -1.89 -24.46
N GLY A 148 -3.21 -2.28 -25.71
CA GLY A 148 -3.04 -3.65 -26.17
C GLY A 148 -3.51 -3.83 -27.62
N VAL A 149 -3.40 -5.06 -28.12
CA VAL A 149 -3.88 -5.44 -29.44
C VAL A 149 -4.74 -6.68 -29.31
N VAL A 150 -5.92 -6.66 -29.90
CA VAL A 150 -6.81 -7.82 -29.98
C VAL A 150 -6.71 -8.44 -31.38
N GLY A 151 -6.53 -9.75 -31.44
CA GLY A 151 -6.63 -10.56 -32.63
C GLY A 151 -7.93 -11.37 -32.61
N ILE A 152 -8.68 -11.35 -33.69
CA ILE A 152 -9.94 -12.09 -33.87
C ILE A 152 -9.73 -13.11 -34.98
N ALA A 153 -9.90 -14.37 -34.66
CA ALA A 153 -9.75 -15.45 -35.67
C ALA A 153 -10.65 -15.21 -36.88
N ALA A 154 -10.08 -15.33 -38.08
CA ALA A 154 -10.84 -15.20 -39.30
C ALA A 154 -11.80 -16.41 -39.46
N GLY A 155 -13.09 -16.14 -39.38
CA GLY A 155 -14.11 -17.16 -39.66
C GLY A 155 -14.32 -17.40 -41.15
N LYS A 156 -15.20 -18.32 -41.46
CA LYS A 156 -15.58 -18.63 -42.86
C LYS A 156 -16.22 -17.43 -43.60
N GLN A 157 -16.76 -16.48 -42.87
CA GLN A 157 -17.34 -15.23 -43.37
C GLN A 157 -16.71 -14.01 -42.68
N PRO A 158 -16.52 -12.87 -43.39
CA PRO A 158 -16.08 -11.65 -42.77
C PRO A 158 -17.11 -11.18 -41.74
N LEU A 159 -16.66 -10.34 -40.78
CA LEU A 159 -17.55 -9.67 -39.79
C LEU A 159 -18.58 -8.80 -40.54
N ASP A 160 -19.84 -8.89 -40.15
CA ASP A 160 -20.83 -7.96 -40.67
C ASP A 160 -20.66 -6.55 -40.13
N ALA A 161 -21.33 -5.55 -40.74
CA ALA A 161 -21.20 -4.15 -40.29
C ALA A 161 -21.72 -3.94 -38.86
N SER A 162 -22.67 -4.76 -38.40
CA SER A 162 -23.21 -4.69 -37.02
C SER A 162 -22.22 -5.26 -36.01
N GLU A 163 -21.65 -6.41 -36.30
CA GLU A 163 -20.61 -7.07 -35.49
C GLU A 163 -19.37 -6.18 -35.33
N ASN A 164 -18.91 -5.58 -36.44
CA ASN A 164 -17.77 -4.67 -36.43
C ASN A 164 -18.02 -3.41 -35.57
N ASN A 165 -19.21 -2.84 -35.64
CA ASN A 165 -19.57 -1.67 -34.82
C ASN A 165 -19.62 -2.02 -33.34
N ILE A 166 -20.16 -3.19 -32.96
CA ILE A 166 -20.22 -3.63 -31.56
C ILE A 166 -18.80 -3.94 -31.06
N LEU A 167 -17.99 -4.62 -31.87
CA LEU A 167 -16.58 -4.88 -31.59
C LEU A 167 -15.81 -3.58 -31.25
N LEU A 168 -15.88 -2.58 -32.14
CA LEU A 168 -15.21 -1.29 -31.91
C LEU A 168 -15.72 -0.59 -30.67
N SER A 169 -17.00 -0.72 -30.35
CA SER A 169 -17.57 -0.14 -29.14
C SER A 169 -17.04 -0.83 -27.87
N ILE A 170 -16.98 -2.17 -27.88
CA ILE A 170 -16.42 -2.94 -26.74
C ILE A 170 -14.93 -2.63 -26.55
N LEU A 171 -14.16 -2.54 -27.62
CA LEU A 171 -12.75 -2.17 -27.55
C LEU A 171 -12.56 -0.74 -27.01
N GLY A 172 -13.46 0.18 -27.36
CA GLY A 172 -13.48 1.54 -26.81
C GLY A 172 -13.74 1.56 -25.31
N GLU A 173 -14.73 0.79 -24.83
CA GLU A 173 -15.02 0.63 -23.39
C GLU A 173 -13.84 -0.02 -22.64
N CYS A 174 -13.25 -1.05 -23.23
CA CYS A 174 -12.05 -1.70 -22.68
C CYS A 174 -10.90 -0.70 -22.56
N ALA A 175 -10.61 0.06 -23.60
CA ALA A 175 -9.54 1.02 -23.62
C ALA A 175 -9.75 2.13 -22.57
N LEU A 176 -11.00 2.59 -22.40
CA LEU A 176 -11.36 3.58 -21.38
C LEU A 176 -11.20 3.01 -19.96
N ALA A 177 -11.60 1.74 -19.75
CA ALA A 177 -11.40 1.08 -18.46
C ALA A 177 -9.91 0.94 -18.11
N MET A 178 -9.06 0.59 -19.10
CA MET A 178 -7.61 0.51 -18.95
C MET A 178 -6.98 1.86 -18.65
N GLU A 179 -7.44 2.94 -19.30
CA GLU A 179 -6.98 4.30 -19.03
C GLU A 179 -7.34 4.74 -17.61
N ASN A 180 -8.56 4.44 -17.18
CA ASN A 180 -9.03 4.77 -15.82
C ASN A 180 -8.24 4.02 -14.74
N GLU A 181 -7.97 2.72 -14.94
CA GLU A 181 -7.15 1.92 -14.03
C GLU A 181 -5.74 2.49 -13.91
N LYS A 182 -5.09 2.76 -15.05
CA LYS A 182 -3.76 3.39 -15.10
C LYS A 182 -3.73 4.73 -14.36
N ASN A 183 -4.70 5.60 -14.63
CA ASN A 183 -4.80 6.92 -13.97
C ASN A 183 -5.05 6.80 -12.45
N ALA A 184 -5.82 5.80 -12.02
CA ALA A 184 -6.05 5.51 -10.60
C ALA A 184 -4.75 5.08 -9.91
N HIS A 185 -3.99 4.17 -10.53
CA HIS A 185 -2.71 3.69 -10.04
C HIS A 185 -1.66 4.82 -9.94
N GLU A 186 -1.51 5.63 -11.00
CA GLU A 186 -0.61 6.79 -11.00
C GLU A 186 -0.97 7.83 -9.93
N LYS A 187 -2.27 8.06 -9.68
CA LYS A 187 -2.74 8.95 -8.61
C LYS A 187 -2.42 8.39 -7.21
N GLU A 188 -2.57 7.09 -7.02
CA GLU A 188 -2.24 6.43 -5.76
C GLU A 188 -0.74 6.51 -5.46
N GLU A 189 0.11 6.21 -6.44
CA GLU A 189 1.57 6.34 -6.32
C GLU A 189 1.98 7.80 -6.01
N ALA A 190 1.40 8.76 -6.72
CA ALA A 190 1.66 10.18 -6.49
C ALA A 190 1.21 10.63 -5.08
N ALA A 191 0.07 10.12 -4.58
CA ALA A 191 -0.43 10.42 -3.24
C ALA A 191 0.49 9.84 -2.15
N ILE A 192 0.99 8.62 -2.34
CA ILE A 192 1.96 7.97 -1.44
C ILE A 192 3.26 8.79 -1.40
N LEU A 193 3.78 9.19 -2.57
CA LEU A 193 4.99 9.99 -2.66
C LEU A 193 4.81 11.36 -1.99
N ALA A 194 3.71 12.05 -2.25
CA ALA A 194 3.41 13.34 -1.64
C ALA A 194 3.28 13.24 -0.11
N LYS A 195 2.66 12.17 0.40
CA LYS A 195 2.54 11.90 1.84
C LYS A 195 3.92 11.69 2.48
N ASN A 196 4.80 10.94 1.80
CA ASN A 196 6.17 10.71 2.29
C ASN A 196 6.98 12.01 2.31
N GLU A 197 6.90 12.84 1.28
CA GLU A 197 7.58 14.15 1.26
C GLU A 197 7.03 15.09 2.35
N GLN A 198 5.73 15.10 2.58
CA GLN A 198 5.14 15.90 3.65
C GLN A 198 5.59 15.42 5.04
N LEU A 199 5.68 14.10 5.24
CA LEU A 199 6.24 13.54 6.47
C LEU A 199 7.69 13.99 6.67
N ARG A 200 8.55 13.88 5.64
CA ARG A 200 9.94 14.33 5.71
C ARG A 200 10.07 15.83 6.04
N ALA A 201 9.27 16.67 5.41
CA ALA A 201 9.27 18.11 5.68
C ALA A 201 8.85 18.42 7.13
N ASN A 202 7.82 17.76 7.65
CA ASN A 202 7.39 17.90 9.03
C ASN A 202 8.46 17.43 10.01
N LEU A 203 9.14 16.31 9.70
CA LEU A 203 10.27 15.80 10.48
C LEU A 203 11.39 16.82 10.63
N LEU A 204 11.87 17.37 9.50
CA LEU A 204 12.94 18.36 9.50
C LEU A 204 12.57 19.61 10.28
N ARG A 205 11.29 20.02 10.24
CA ARG A 205 10.80 21.17 11.03
C ARG A 205 10.81 20.88 12.51
N ILE A 206 10.31 19.72 12.95
CA ILE A 206 10.29 19.31 14.37
C ILE A 206 11.72 19.19 14.90
N ILE A 207 12.59 18.48 14.19
CA ILE A 207 13.99 18.29 14.55
C ILE A 207 14.70 19.65 14.68
N SER A 208 14.53 20.55 13.71
CA SER A 208 15.16 21.87 13.72
C SER A 208 14.71 22.72 14.92
N HIS A 209 13.42 22.65 15.27
CA HIS A 209 12.89 23.35 16.45
C HIS A 209 13.49 22.79 17.74
N ASP A 210 13.51 21.47 17.87
CA ASP A 210 13.92 20.79 19.10
C ASP A 210 15.45 20.80 19.30
N LEU A 211 16.24 20.86 18.22
CA LEU A 211 17.67 21.13 18.29
C LEU A 211 17.97 22.57 18.73
N ARG A 212 17.20 23.55 18.24
CA ARG A 212 17.46 24.97 18.51
C ARG A 212 17.36 25.32 20.00
N THR A 213 16.38 24.75 20.70
CA THR A 213 16.09 25.10 22.09
C THR A 213 17.25 24.75 23.05
N PRO A 214 17.78 23.51 23.10
CA PRO A 214 18.94 23.20 23.96
C PRO A 214 20.21 23.91 23.49
N LEU A 215 20.43 24.08 22.18
CA LEU A 215 21.56 24.86 21.71
C LEU A 215 21.52 26.30 22.17
N THR A 216 20.34 26.93 22.22
CA THR A 216 20.17 28.29 22.75
C THR A 216 20.42 28.33 24.25
N SER A 217 19.96 27.33 25.01
CA SER A 217 20.21 27.19 26.45
C SER A 217 21.70 27.02 26.73
N ILE A 218 22.37 26.08 26.05
CA ILE A 218 23.82 25.86 26.19
C ILE A 218 24.59 27.14 25.88
N SER A 219 24.28 27.78 24.75
CA SER A 219 24.97 29.02 24.35
C SER A 219 24.72 30.17 25.33
N GLY A 220 23.49 30.32 25.83
CA GLY A 220 23.11 31.33 26.82
C GLY A 220 23.80 31.12 28.15
N ASN A 221 23.77 29.90 28.67
CA ASN A 221 24.43 29.55 29.95
C ASN A 221 25.96 29.69 29.85
N ALA A 222 26.57 29.25 28.76
CA ALA A 222 28.00 29.43 28.50
C ALA A 222 28.37 30.92 28.39
N SER A 223 27.58 31.73 27.68
CA SER A 223 27.80 33.19 27.58
C SER A 223 27.71 33.88 28.93
N ASN A 224 26.73 33.52 29.77
CA ASN A 224 26.57 34.03 31.13
C ASN A 224 27.77 33.68 31.99
N LEU A 225 28.26 32.45 31.94
CA LEU A 225 29.46 32.01 32.66
C LEU A 225 30.72 32.75 32.20
N LEU A 226 30.86 33.02 30.90
CA LEU A 226 32.01 33.76 30.38
C LEU A 226 32.00 35.24 30.74
N SER A 227 30.83 35.89 30.68
CA SER A 227 30.73 37.35 30.84
C SER A 227 30.53 37.78 32.30
N ASN A 228 29.86 36.97 33.13
CA ASN A 228 29.38 37.35 34.45
C ASN A 228 29.80 36.39 35.58
N SER A 229 30.82 35.55 35.37
CA SER A 229 31.22 34.50 36.31
C SER A 229 31.53 35.02 37.71
N SER A 230 32.04 36.26 37.81
CA SER A 230 32.35 36.91 39.11
C SER A 230 31.12 37.33 39.89
N LEU A 231 29.95 37.43 39.26
CA LEU A 231 28.68 37.82 39.88
C LEU A 231 27.89 36.63 40.43
N PHE A 232 28.24 35.40 40.01
CA PHE A 232 27.55 34.18 40.41
C PHE A 232 28.25 33.51 41.59
N ASP A 233 27.45 33.02 42.52
CA ASP A 233 27.93 32.11 43.56
C ASP A 233 28.26 30.72 42.99
N GLU A 234 29.00 29.91 43.74
CA GLU A 234 29.40 28.56 43.27
C GLU A 234 28.22 27.62 43.04
N SER A 235 27.11 27.82 43.74
CA SER A 235 25.92 27.02 43.58
C SER A 235 25.24 27.32 42.22
N THR A 236 25.11 28.59 41.85
CA THR A 236 24.58 29.04 40.56
C THR A 236 25.47 28.59 39.40
N LYS A 237 26.81 28.73 39.55
CA LYS A 237 27.75 28.23 38.53
C LYS A 237 27.57 26.74 38.31
N LYS A 238 27.47 25.96 39.40
CA LYS A 238 27.26 24.50 39.30
C LYS A 238 25.96 24.14 38.57
N THR A 239 24.88 24.88 38.84
CA THR A 239 23.60 24.70 38.13
C THR A 239 23.75 24.99 36.65
N LEU A 240 24.39 26.10 36.27
CA LEU A 240 24.61 26.46 34.86
C LEU A 240 25.48 25.43 34.13
N TYR A 241 26.53 24.91 34.77
CA TYR A 241 27.33 23.82 34.20
C TYR A 241 26.50 22.53 34.04
N GLN A 242 25.67 22.20 35.02
CA GLN A 242 24.80 21.03 34.96
C GLN A 242 23.79 21.15 33.80
N ASP A 243 23.16 22.31 33.65
CA ASP A 243 22.22 22.59 32.55
C ASP A 243 22.89 22.42 31.18
N ILE A 244 24.14 22.94 31.03
CA ILE A 244 24.91 22.78 29.79
C ILE A 244 25.18 21.30 29.52
N TYR A 245 25.60 20.57 30.54
CA TYR A 245 25.90 19.15 30.42
C TYR A 245 24.64 18.32 30.05
N ASP A 246 23.53 18.56 30.75
CA ASP A 246 22.28 17.84 30.55
C ASP A 246 21.68 18.11 29.14
N ASP A 247 21.68 19.37 28.68
CA ASP A 247 21.26 19.76 27.34
C ASP A 247 22.18 19.14 26.26
N SER A 248 23.50 19.04 26.53
CA SER A 248 24.44 18.39 25.59
C SER A 248 24.21 16.89 25.49
N MET A 249 23.99 16.20 26.60
CA MET A 249 23.70 14.77 26.63
C MET A 249 22.36 14.46 25.94
N TRP A 250 21.36 15.34 26.13
CA TRP A 250 20.10 15.21 25.43
C TRP A 250 20.24 15.34 23.91
N LEU A 251 21.08 16.29 23.43
CA LEU A 251 21.38 16.45 22.00
C LEU A 251 22.07 15.21 21.41
N ILE A 252 23.01 14.62 22.12
CA ILE A 252 23.70 13.40 21.70
C ILE A 252 22.67 12.26 21.51
N ASN A 253 21.84 12.03 22.52
CA ASN A 253 20.79 11.00 22.45
C ASN A 253 19.80 11.25 21.31
N LEU A 254 19.45 12.52 21.04
CA LEU A 254 18.58 12.88 19.93
C LEU A 254 19.20 12.51 18.58
N VAL A 255 20.49 12.84 18.37
CA VAL A 255 21.20 12.54 17.13
C VAL A 255 21.34 11.02 16.93
N GLU A 256 21.67 10.28 17.99
CA GLU A 256 21.77 8.82 17.93
C GLU A 256 20.42 8.15 17.58
N ASN A 257 19.33 8.62 18.18
CA ASN A 257 17.99 8.13 17.86
C ASN A 257 17.62 8.43 16.39
N LEU A 258 17.94 9.62 15.89
CA LEU A 258 17.67 10.03 14.51
C LEU A 258 18.47 9.17 13.52
N LEU A 259 19.77 8.94 13.78
CA LEU A 259 20.61 8.07 12.96
C LEU A 259 20.12 6.62 12.97
N SER A 260 19.59 6.15 14.08
CA SER A 260 19.01 4.80 14.18
C SER A 260 17.73 4.68 13.37
N VAL A 261 16.86 5.69 13.39
CA VAL A 261 15.63 5.73 12.58
C VAL A 261 15.95 5.77 11.07
N THR A 262 16.90 6.62 10.64
CA THR A 262 17.27 6.71 9.22
C THR A 262 17.88 5.41 8.67
N ARG A 263 18.71 4.71 9.46
CA ARG A 263 19.23 3.40 9.07
C ARG A 263 18.14 2.33 8.95
N LEU A 264 17.10 2.42 9.78
CA LEU A 264 15.93 1.55 9.73
C LEU A 264 15.09 1.77 8.47
N GLU A 265 14.80 3.02 8.12
CA GLU A 265 14.01 3.37 6.93
C GLU A 265 14.69 2.93 5.63
N GLU A 266 16.03 2.98 5.59
CA GLU A 266 16.81 2.54 4.43
C GLU A 266 16.95 1.00 4.32
N GLY A 267 16.38 0.23 5.25
CA GLY A 267 16.52 -1.24 5.31
C GLY A 267 17.98 -1.70 5.55
N ARG A 268 18.84 -0.78 6.02
CA ARG A 268 20.29 -0.99 6.19
C ARG A 268 20.70 -1.36 7.62
N LEU A 269 19.77 -1.82 8.44
CA LEU A 269 20.13 -2.35 9.75
C LEU A 269 20.88 -3.68 9.57
N ASN A 270 22.21 -3.59 9.55
CA ASN A 270 23.05 -4.76 9.66
C ASN A 270 23.04 -5.23 11.12
N LEU A 271 22.04 -6.05 11.49
CA LEU A 271 21.95 -6.66 12.81
C LEU A 271 23.13 -7.62 13.00
N ARG A 272 23.82 -7.46 14.12
CA ARG A 272 24.83 -8.44 14.59
C ARG A 272 24.17 -9.36 15.61
N ILE A 273 23.39 -10.28 15.10
CA ILE A 273 22.67 -11.24 15.95
C ILE A 273 23.63 -12.27 16.49
N SER A 274 23.70 -12.38 17.81
CA SER A 274 24.39 -13.42 18.58
C SER A 274 23.41 -13.98 19.63
N THR A 275 23.76 -15.16 20.15
CA THR A 275 23.03 -15.75 21.29
C THR A 275 23.55 -15.10 22.57
N GLU A 276 22.70 -14.37 23.24
CA GLU A 276 23.05 -13.57 24.41
C GLU A 276 22.18 -13.96 25.61
N LEU A 277 22.73 -13.81 26.82
CA LEU A 277 21.98 -14.01 28.05
C LEU A 277 21.14 -12.76 28.36
N ALA A 278 19.81 -12.91 28.42
CA ALA A 278 18.91 -11.78 28.63
C ALA A 278 19.23 -10.97 29.90
N ASP A 279 19.64 -11.64 30.96
CA ASP A 279 19.98 -11.02 32.26
C ASP A 279 21.23 -10.15 32.20
N GLU A 280 22.23 -10.54 31.41
CA GLU A 280 23.44 -9.73 31.19
C GLU A 280 23.08 -8.45 30.43
N VAL A 281 22.24 -8.57 29.42
CA VAL A 281 21.77 -7.42 28.62
C VAL A 281 20.93 -6.46 29.45
N VAL A 282 20.05 -6.95 30.34
CA VAL A 282 19.30 -6.15 31.30
C VAL A 282 20.26 -5.44 32.28
N THR A 283 21.23 -6.16 32.82
CA THR A 283 22.23 -5.62 33.74
C THR A 283 23.06 -4.51 33.10
N GLU A 284 23.49 -4.71 31.86
CA GLU A 284 24.24 -3.70 31.10
C GLU A 284 23.38 -2.47 30.82
N ALA A 285 22.12 -2.65 30.44
CA ALA A 285 21.17 -1.53 30.23
C ALA A 285 21.03 -0.66 31.50
N LEU A 286 20.90 -1.30 32.66
CA LEU A 286 20.73 -0.57 33.94
C LEU A 286 21.97 0.25 34.35
N ARG A 287 23.16 -0.09 33.87
CA ARG A 287 24.38 0.73 34.10
C ARG A 287 24.33 2.06 33.36
N HIS A 288 23.55 2.13 32.27
CA HIS A 288 23.44 3.30 31.42
C HIS A 288 22.16 4.13 31.66
N VAL A 289 21.27 3.68 32.52
CA VAL A 289 20.04 4.40 32.88
C VAL A 289 20.36 5.73 33.58
N ASN A 290 19.56 6.75 33.32
CA ASN A 290 19.71 8.12 33.81
C ASN A 290 19.92 8.17 35.33
N ARG A 291 20.76 9.11 35.81
CA ARG A 291 21.01 9.36 37.23
C ARG A 291 19.76 9.64 38.07
N LEU A 292 18.66 10.06 37.47
CA LEU A 292 17.35 10.20 38.11
C LEU A 292 16.77 8.86 38.59
N SER A 293 17.33 7.74 38.16
CA SER A 293 16.99 6.40 38.66
C SER A 293 17.19 6.25 40.16
N VAL A 294 18.11 7.04 40.76
CA VAL A 294 18.35 7.07 42.21
C VAL A 294 17.11 7.53 43.02
N GLU A 295 16.18 8.23 42.38
CA GLU A 295 14.94 8.69 42.97
C GLU A 295 13.79 7.67 42.84
N HIS A 296 14.03 6.51 42.21
CA HIS A 296 13.05 5.45 41.97
C HIS A 296 13.56 4.11 42.49
N HIS A 297 12.63 3.20 42.81
CA HIS A 297 12.95 1.83 43.23
C HIS A 297 12.96 0.89 42.02
N ILE A 298 14.13 0.67 41.44
CA ILE A 298 14.25 -0.25 40.27
C ILE A 298 14.60 -1.65 40.80
N THR A 299 13.75 -2.64 40.46
CA THR A 299 13.90 -4.04 40.82
C THR A 299 13.98 -4.90 39.57
N VAL A 300 14.81 -5.94 39.61
CA VAL A 300 14.91 -6.93 38.53
C VAL A 300 14.41 -8.28 39.05
N LYS A 301 13.54 -8.94 38.31
CA LYS A 301 13.04 -10.29 38.59
C LYS A 301 13.35 -11.21 37.44
N HIS A 302 14.06 -12.28 37.70
CA HIS A 302 14.33 -13.35 36.75
C HIS A 302 13.38 -14.51 37.03
N GLN A 303 12.66 -15.01 36.03
CA GLN A 303 11.81 -16.19 36.16
C GLN A 303 12.54 -17.48 35.82
N ASP A 304 13.55 -17.40 34.94
CA ASP A 304 14.34 -18.54 34.49
C ASP A 304 15.84 -18.23 34.67
N ASP A 305 16.61 -19.19 35.19
CA ASP A 305 18.03 -18.99 35.57
C ASP A 305 18.99 -18.82 34.35
N LEU A 306 18.56 -19.22 33.14
CA LEU A 306 19.35 -19.13 31.90
C LEU A 306 18.45 -18.85 30.68
N LEU A 307 18.05 -17.60 30.52
CA LEU A 307 17.26 -17.20 29.37
C LEU A 307 18.16 -16.68 28.23
N LEU A 308 18.40 -17.55 27.23
CA LEU A 308 19.15 -17.21 26.02
C LEU A 308 18.21 -16.73 24.91
N ALA A 309 18.61 -15.68 24.20
CA ALA A 309 17.86 -15.17 23.05
C ALA A 309 18.80 -14.71 21.93
N LYS A 310 18.33 -14.80 20.70
CA LYS A 310 19.03 -14.29 19.51
C LYS A 310 18.80 -12.80 19.40
N MET A 311 19.85 -12.00 19.61
CA MET A 311 19.74 -10.55 19.58
C MET A 311 21.05 -9.85 19.24
N ASP A 312 20.94 -8.61 18.79
CA ASP A 312 22.02 -7.64 18.83
C ASP A 312 21.97 -6.94 20.20
N ALA A 313 22.88 -7.34 21.10
CA ALA A 313 22.88 -6.88 22.48
C ALA A 313 22.87 -5.34 22.61
N LYS A 314 23.60 -4.63 21.75
CA LYS A 314 23.67 -3.16 21.80
C LYS A 314 22.32 -2.50 21.53
N LEU A 315 21.59 -3.01 20.53
CA LEU A 315 20.29 -2.48 20.19
C LEU A 315 19.23 -2.84 21.24
N ILE A 316 19.30 -4.03 21.81
CA ILE A 316 18.37 -4.43 22.90
C ILE A 316 18.65 -3.66 24.18
N VAL A 317 19.90 -3.39 24.53
CA VAL A 317 20.28 -2.47 25.62
C VAL A 317 19.59 -1.09 25.41
N GLN A 318 19.64 -0.56 24.18
CA GLN A 318 18.98 0.72 23.86
C GLN A 318 17.45 0.66 24.01
N VAL A 319 16.82 -0.47 23.65
CA VAL A 319 15.37 -0.68 23.88
C VAL A 319 15.07 -0.63 25.36
N ILE A 320 15.82 -1.37 26.19
CA ILE A 320 15.58 -1.43 27.64
C ILE A 320 15.79 -0.04 28.28
N ILE A 321 16.86 0.66 27.91
CA ILE A 321 17.12 2.04 28.40
C ILE A 321 15.93 2.95 28.04
N ASN A 322 15.45 2.93 26.80
CA ASN A 322 14.31 3.76 26.38
C ASN A 322 13.03 3.45 27.19
N LEU A 323 12.76 2.17 27.49
CA LEU A 323 11.58 1.78 28.26
C LEU A 323 11.71 2.19 29.74
N VAL A 324 12.90 2.01 30.33
CA VAL A 324 13.15 2.41 31.75
C VAL A 324 13.18 3.93 31.89
N ASP A 325 13.79 4.68 30.98
CA ASP A 325 13.76 6.13 30.99
C ASP A 325 12.35 6.69 30.82
N ASN A 326 11.50 6.03 30.03
CA ASN A 326 10.08 6.36 29.96
C ASN A 326 9.38 6.13 31.30
N ALA A 327 9.61 5.00 31.96
CA ALA A 327 9.05 4.72 33.29
C ALA A 327 9.48 5.80 34.29
N ILE A 328 10.77 6.13 34.38
CA ILE A 328 11.31 7.19 35.27
C ILE A 328 10.67 8.55 34.97
N LYS A 329 10.49 8.87 33.69
CA LYS A 329 9.96 10.17 33.26
C LYS A 329 8.49 10.38 33.59
N TYR A 330 7.68 9.32 33.47
CA TYR A 330 6.23 9.41 33.59
C TYR A 330 5.68 8.94 34.93
N THR A 331 6.56 8.60 35.88
CA THR A 331 6.18 8.23 37.24
C THR A 331 6.67 9.27 38.26
N PRO A 332 5.98 9.43 39.40
CA PRO A 332 6.44 10.27 40.51
C PRO A 332 7.73 9.72 41.11
N ARG A 333 8.47 10.61 41.84
CA ARG A 333 9.62 10.20 42.66
C ARG A 333 9.20 9.15 43.69
N GLY A 334 9.99 8.13 43.87
CA GLY A 334 9.71 7.01 44.79
C GLY A 334 8.89 5.89 44.20
N SER A 335 8.50 5.97 42.92
CA SER A 335 7.77 4.92 42.22
C SER A 335 8.59 3.63 42.05
N GLU A 336 7.88 2.51 42.00
CA GLU A 336 8.46 1.18 41.72
C GLU A 336 8.50 0.90 40.23
N ILE A 337 9.71 0.66 39.70
CA ILE A 337 9.93 0.21 38.32
C ILE A 337 10.49 -1.21 38.39
N ARG A 338 9.80 -2.16 37.76
CA ARG A 338 10.20 -3.57 37.76
C ARG A 338 10.50 -4.06 36.36
N ILE A 339 11.68 -4.64 36.20
CA ILE A 339 12.09 -5.32 34.98
C ILE A 339 11.96 -6.82 35.22
N SER A 340 11.32 -7.55 34.32
CA SER A 340 11.20 -9.00 34.46
C SER A 340 11.61 -9.69 33.16
N THR A 341 12.42 -10.75 33.29
CA THR A 341 12.76 -11.68 32.20
C THR A 341 12.00 -12.96 32.37
N PHE A 342 11.44 -13.51 31.29
CA PHE A 342 10.64 -14.74 31.33
C PHE A 342 10.69 -15.48 29.99
N ARG A 343 10.48 -16.80 30.01
CA ARG A 343 10.32 -17.61 28.82
C ARG A 343 8.86 -17.93 28.57
N LYS A 344 8.42 -17.82 27.34
CA LYS A 344 7.11 -18.25 26.90
C LYS A 344 7.25 -18.99 25.57
N ASP A 345 7.12 -20.32 25.64
CA ASP A 345 7.35 -21.19 24.49
C ASP A 345 8.75 -20.95 23.86
N ASN A 346 8.79 -20.62 22.58
CA ASN A 346 10.03 -20.33 21.84
C ASN A 346 10.44 -18.84 21.91
N TRP A 347 9.90 -18.08 22.85
CA TRP A 347 10.15 -16.65 22.98
C TRP A 347 10.77 -16.32 24.34
N ALA A 348 11.81 -15.52 24.29
CA ALA A 348 12.34 -14.82 25.45
C ALA A 348 11.60 -13.48 25.59
N GLY A 349 10.94 -13.27 26.71
CA GLY A 349 10.20 -12.06 27.02
C GLY A 349 10.95 -11.18 28.01
N ILE A 350 10.94 -9.88 27.78
CA ILE A 350 11.42 -8.87 28.73
C ILE A 350 10.29 -7.84 28.91
N SER A 351 9.94 -7.57 30.15
CA SER A 351 8.93 -6.58 30.50
C SER A 351 9.47 -5.51 31.44
N VAL A 352 9.05 -4.27 31.23
CA VAL A 352 9.29 -3.14 32.11
C VAL A 352 7.95 -2.63 32.59
N SER A 353 7.70 -2.70 33.90
CA SER A 353 6.47 -2.27 34.55
C SER A 353 6.71 -1.12 35.49
N ASP A 354 5.78 -0.17 35.51
CA ASP A 354 5.75 0.97 36.43
C ASP A 354 4.43 1.02 37.20
N ASP A 355 4.40 1.77 38.28
CA ASP A 355 3.22 2.07 39.09
C ASP A 355 2.69 3.50 38.88
N GLY A 356 2.92 4.05 37.68
CA GLY A 356 2.51 5.39 37.28
C GLY A 356 1.01 5.54 36.97
N PRO A 357 0.64 6.64 36.31
CA PRO A 357 -0.77 6.95 36.01
C PRO A 357 -1.39 6.05 34.92
N GLY A 358 -0.59 5.21 34.25
CA GLY A 358 -1.06 4.37 33.14
C GLY A 358 -1.26 5.14 31.82
N ILE A 359 -1.71 4.44 30.79
CA ILE A 359 -1.94 4.94 29.44
C ILE A 359 -3.35 4.61 29.00
N SER A 360 -4.12 5.60 28.51
CA SER A 360 -5.48 5.36 28.01
C SER A 360 -5.52 4.41 26.81
N ASP A 361 -6.59 3.66 26.63
CA ASP A 361 -6.73 2.69 25.54
C ASP A 361 -6.66 3.31 24.14
N GLU A 362 -7.07 4.57 24.01
CA GLU A 362 -6.92 5.33 22.76
C GLU A 362 -5.44 5.58 22.45
N ASN A 363 -4.67 5.99 23.46
CA ASN A 363 -3.25 6.29 23.32
C ASN A 363 -2.40 5.04 23.11
N LYS A 364 -2.75 3.90 23.74
CA LYS A 364 -2.04 2.61 23.57
C LYS A 364 -1.93 2.18 22.10
N LYS A 365 -2.88 2.57 21.25
CA LYS A 365 -2.88 2.25 19.81
C LYS A 365 -1.84 3.05 19.03
N GLN A 366 -1.45 4.22 19.52
CA GLN A 366 -0.65 5.21 18.80
C GLN A 366 0.73 5.47 19.44
N ILE A 367 1.00 5.00 20.67
CA ILE A 367 2.26 5.30 21.37
C ILE A 367 3.52 4.80 20.67
N PHE A 368 3.38 3.83 19.79
CA PHE A 368 4.47 3.32 18.96
C PHE A 368 4.59 4.02 17.59
N ASP A 369 3.69 4.97 17.29
CA ASP A 369 3.79 5.76 16.07
C ASP A 369 4.89 6.80 16.21
N MET A 370 5.60 7.08 15.12
CA MET A 370 6.64 8.10 15.12
C MET A 370 6.06 9.46 15.51
N PHE A 371 6.77 10.18 16.39
CA PHE A 371 6.42 11.54 16.86
C PHE A 371 5.13 11.62 17.68
N TYR A 372 4.57 10.50 18.08
CA TYR A 372 3.45 10.51 18.99
C TYR A 372 3.92 10.92 20.38
N THR A 373 3.35 12.01 20.90
CA THR A 373 3.49 12.48 22.28
C THR A 373 2.10 12.58 22.87
N GLY A 374 1.84 11.84 23.94
CA GLY A 374 0.53 11.84 24.59
C GLY A 374 0.09 13.27 25.01
N SER A 375 -1.22 13.52 24.97
CA SER A 375 -1.84 14.82 25.25
C SER A 375 -1.72 15.32 26.69
N ASN A 376 -1.22 14.50 27.61
CA ASN A 376 -0.93 14.94 28.97
C ASN A 376 0.34 15.80 28.96
N ARG A 377 0.12 17.11 28.78
CA ARG A 377 1.07 18.15 29.15
C ARG A 377 1.25 18.13 30.67
N VAL A 378 2.04 17.21 31.19
CA VAL A 378 2.72 17.47 32.42
C VAL A 378 3.65 18.62 32.09
N ALA A 379 3.40 19.78 32.73
CA ALA A 379 4.09 21.05 32.47
C ALA A 379 5.56 21.01 32.91
N ASP A 380 6.21 19.88 32.83
CA ASP A 380 7.61 19.71 33.16
C ASP A 380 8.41 19.52 31.88
N SER A 381 9.31 20.41 31.64
CA SER A 381 10.16 20.75 30.51
C SER A 381 11.02 19.62 29.94
N ARG A 382 10.66 18.36 30.13
CA ARG A 382 11.45 17.21 29.61
C ARG A 382 10.97 16.81 28.24
N ARG A 383 11.61 17.41 27.28
CA ARG A 383 11.46 17.26 25.84
C ARG A 383 11.47 15.79 25.44
N SER A 384 10.42 15.29 24.79
CA SER A 384 10.44 14.00 24.11
C SER A 384 9.87 14.12 22.72
N LEU A 385 10.66 13.74 21.74
CA LEU A 385 10.33 13.77 20.32
C LEU A 385 9.33 12.68 19.89
N GLY A 386 8.92 11.80 20.78
CA GLY A 386 8.09 10.65 20.42
C GLY A 386 8.81 9.63 19.53
N LEU A 387 10.16 9.61 19.53
CA LEU A 387 10.97 8.69 18.74
C LEU A 387 11.35 7.41 19.51
N GLY A 388 11.41 7.45 20.85
CA GLY A 388 11.93 6.33 21.64
C GLY A 388 11.12 5.04 21.48
N LEU A 389 9.80 5.09 21.61
CA LEU A 389 8.95 3.91 21.50
C LEU A 389 8.82 3.39 20.05
N SER A 390 8.79 4.27 19.07
CA SER A 390 8.80 3.88 17.67
C SER A 390 10.11 3.19 17.28
N LEU A 391 11.24 3.67 17.79
CA LEU A 391 12.56 3.04 17.64
C LEU A 391 12.58 1.67 18.31
N CYS A 392 12.04 1.53 19.54
CA CYS A 392 11.91 0.25 20.21
C CYS A 392 11.14 -0.77 19.35
N LYS A 393 9.97 -0.37 18.83
CA LYS A 393 9.16 -1.22 17.96
C LYS A 393 9.92 -1.65 16.70
N SER A 394 10.63 -0.75 16.08
CA SER A 394 11.40 -1.03 14.87
C SER A 394 12.58 -1.97 15.13
N ILE A 395 13.33 -1.77 16.23
CA ILE A 395 14.41 -2.66 16.65
C ILE A 395 13.86 -4.07 16.91
N ILE A 396 12.80 -4.19 17.71
CA ILE A 396 12.21 -5.48 18.06
C ILE A 396 11.66 -6.21 16.83
N ASN A 397 10.98 -5.50 15.94
CA ASN A 397 10.49 -6.08 14.68
C ASN A 397 11.65 -6.57 13.78
N ALA A 398 12.75 -5.82 13.71
CA ALA A 398 13.93 -6.23 12.95
C ALA A 398 14.57 -7.51 13.50
N HIS A 399 14.42 -7.79 14.80
CA HIS A 399 14.84 -9.05 15.44
C HIS A 399 13.80 -10.19 15.29
N GLY A 400 12.70 -9.97 14.55
CA GLY A 400 11.62 -10.94 14.39
C GLY A 400 10.72 -11.07 15.62
N GLY A 401 10.84 -10.15 16.60
CA GLY A 401 10.07 -10.13 17.83
C GLY A 401 8.80 -9.25 17.74
N SER A 402 8.17 -9.04 18.88
CA SER A 402 7.02 -8.14 19.02
C SER A 402 7.11 -7.32 20.31
N ILE A 403 6.58 -6.09 20.30
CA ILE A 403 6.46 -5.23 21.47
C ILE A 403 4.99 -4.83 21.68
N SER A 404 4.56 -4.81 22.94
CA SER A 404 3.20 -4.48 23.33
C SER A 404 3.17 -3.66 24.60
N VAL A 405 2.01 -3.06 24.89
CA VAL A 405 1.72 -2.32 26.12
C VAL A 405 0.44 -2.82 26.75
N SER A 406 0.42 -2.90 28.07
CA SER A 406 -0.77 -3.26 28.87
C SER A 406 -0.80 -2.46 30.16
N ASP A 407 -1.94 -2.52 30.87
CA ASP A 407 -2.06 -1.92 32.19
C ASP A 407 -1.36 -2.77 33.24
N ASN A 408 -0.74 -2.09 34.22
CA ASN A 408 -0.25 -2.72 35.44
C ASN A 408 -1.35 -2.76 36.50
N VAL A 409 -1.29 -3.73 37.41
CA VAL A 409 -2.25 -3.89 38.51
C VAL A 409 -1.57 -3.53 39.84
N PRO A 410 -2.14 -2.64 40.67
CA PRO A 410 -3.46 -1.99 40.59
C PRO A 410 -3.51 -0.76 39.64
N HIS A 411 -2.41 -0.16 39.29
CA HIS A 411 -2.27 0.96 38.33
C HIS A 411 -0.86 0.99 37.73
N GLY A 412 -0.69 1.69 36.64
CA GLY A 412 0.59 1.84 35.92
C GLY A 412 0.60 1.22 34.53
N THR A 413 1.81 1.08 33.97
CA THR A 413 2.00 0.57 32.61
C THR A 413 2.96 -0.61 32.61
N VAL A 414 2.73 -1.57 31.71
CA VAL A 414 3.67 -2.65 31.41
C VAL A 414 3.99 -2.65 29.92
N PHE A 415 5.24 -2.38 29.59
CA PHE A 415 5.78 -2.62 28.26
C PHE A 415 6.40 -4.01 28.22
N THR A 416 6.02 -4.82 27.26
CA THR A 416 6.55 -6.16 27.08
C THR A 416 7.04 -6.35 25.65
N PHE A 417 8.25 -6.87 25.48
CA PHE A 417 8.74 -7.29 24.18
C PHE A 417 9.26 -8.73 24.20
N THR A 418 9.24 -9.36 23.06
CA THR A 418 9.65 -10.75 22.87
C THR A 418 10.71 -10.85 21.78
N LEU A 419 11.65 -11.79 21.95
CA LEU A 419 12.71 -12.13 21.01
C LEU A 419 12.74 -13.66 20.81
N PRO A 420 13.23 -14.19 19.68
CA PRO A 420 13.40 -15.62 19.50
C PRO A 420 14.33 -16.19 20.58
N ALA A 421 13.82 -17.14 21.38
CA ALA A 421 14.59 -17.83 22.39
C ALA A 421 15.49 -18.89 21.74
N GLU A 422 16.63 -19.21 22.38
CA GLU A 422 17.48 -20.32 22.02
C GLU A 422 17.51 -21.36 23.15
N GLU A 423 17.52 -22.63 22.78
CA GLU A 423 17.65 -23.71 23.76
C GLU A 423 19.11 -23.94 24.12
N VAL A 424 19.38 -24.04 25.41
CA VAL A 424 20.68 -24.50 25.88
C VAL A 424 20.79 -26.00 25.62
N GLN A 425 21.49 -26.41 24.59
CA GLN A 425 21.96 -27.79 24.50
C GLN A 425 23.18 -27.93 25.42
N LEU A 426 22.97 -28.31 26.67
CA LEU A 426 24.02 -28.77 27.52
C LEU A 426 24.52 -30.09 26.92
N HIS A 427 25.63 -30.08 26.21
CA HIS A 427 26.37 -31.29 25.90
C HIS A 427 27.03 -31.77 27.20
N GLU A 428 26.51 -32.88 27.76
CA GLU A 428 27.15 -33.62 28.81
C GLU A 428 28.49 -34.26 28.33
#